data_b18e63d5a28f9e1456e5c6e6b800e40d
#
_entry.id   b18e63d5a28f9e1456e5c6e6b800e40d
#
_cell.length_a   1.000
_cell.length_b   1.000
_cell.length_c   1.000
_cell.angle_alpha   90.00
_cell.angle_beta   90.00
_cell.angle_gamma   90.00
#
_symmetry.space_group_name_H-M   'P 1'
#
loop_
_entity.id
_entity.type
_entity.pdbx_description
1 polymer ?
#
loop_
_entity_poly.entity_id
_entity_poly.type
_entity_poly.pdbx_seq_one_letter_code
_entity_poly.pdbx_strand_id
1 'polypeptide(L)'
;MKITGIFKKILLIGVAALLSLSLMGCSVHKLSPESLAVTPVGTVGGYEVTYDELYFLASSYYTEGMSEDELRELVYSNIRTHYAILSIAEEYGLDINSKELDGRVDDYVNSIADELGGASAYKTFLKESASTDNFTRFTIRCNLLYEDLPLALAQAGKLLIDEDDVCDYIVNNFVRTRHFMVANNEGDDTAANLAVMEKALKDLRAEKTTVYELIGGKYNEDLLIPYDGYTFGAGSMEEAYEKVAFELEVGEISGIVTAMGNLSNGERVECYYIIERLDLTKDFVKQNYESLETQYSGSAAAKMVEDRKNELTFTPNEFCASLTLTNLEPVGPGTDVFLIVSLCVTALVIVAAVVAFILIRRKMRENSAARLEIKRAALAASNANKTNKK
;
A
#
# COMPACT_ATOMS: atom_id res chain seq x y z
N MET A 1 -3.38 23.08 10.17
CA MET A 1 -2.05 23.73 10.23
C MET A 1 -1.09 23.18 11.28
N LYS A 2 -1.48 22.28 12.21
CA LYS A 2 -0.56 21.66 13.20
C LYS A 2 -0.02 20.28 12.80
N ILE A 3 -0.63 19.60 11.83
CA ILE A 3 -0.25 18.24 11.38
C ILE A 3 1.05 18.26 10.53
N THR A 4 1.25 19.31 9.74
CA THR A 4 2.50 19.50 8.95
C THR A 4 3.76 19.64 9.81
N GLY A 5 3.63 20.13 11.05
CA GLY A 5 4.77 20.30 11.95
C GLY A 5 5.25 19.01 12.62
N ILE A 6 4.35 18.07 12.86
CA ILE A 6 4.67 16.76 13.45
C ILE A 6 5.31 15.87 12.39
N PHE A 7 4.76 15.87 11.16
CA PHE A 7 5.32 15.12 10.03
C PHE A 7 6.73 15.59 9.64
N LYS A 8 6.96 16.92 9.60
CA LYS A 8 8.33 17.45 9.39
C LYS A 8 9.32 16.97 10.46
N LYS A 9 8.87 16.83 11.71
CA LYS A 9 9.74 16.35 12.80
C LYS A 9 10.02 14.85 12.71
N ILE A 10 9.03 14.04 12.33
CA ILE A 10 9.21 12.58 12.15
C ILE A 10 10.11 12.31 10.93
N LEU A 11 9.89 13.01 9.81
CA LEU A 11 10.74 12.93 8.63
C LEU A 11 12.18 13.38 8.95
N LEU A 12 12.35 14.49 9.67
CA LEU A 12 13.68 14.99 10.09
C LEU A 12 14.41 14.00 11.02
N ILE A 13 13.70 13.28 11.88
CA ILE A 13 14.30 12.27 12.75
C ILE A 13 14.71 11.04 11.93
N GLY A 14 13.89 10.61 10.97
CA GLY A 14 14.23 9.53 10.03
C GLY A 14 15.44 9.86 9.17
N VAL A 15 15.50 11.07 8.62
CA VAL A 15 16.64 11.57 7.81
C VAL A 15 17.90 11.75 8.67
N ALA A 16 17.78 12.24 9.91
CA ALA A 16 18.93 12.38 10.81
C ALA A 16 19.49 11.02 11.23
N ALA A 17 18.64 10.00 11.42
CA ALA A 17 19.07 8.63 11.67
C ALA A 17 19.80 8.02 10.46
N LEU A 18 19.34 8.29 9.23
CA LEU A 18 20.01 7.91 7.97
C LEU A 18 21.39 8.57 7.82
N LEU A 19 21.49 9.87 8.10
CA LEU A 19 22.75 10.61 7.99
C LEU A 19 23.79 10.18 9.05
N SER A 20 23.37 9.73 10.22
CA SER A 20 24.29 9.22 11.25
C SER A 20 24.86 7.84 10.93
N LEU A 21 24.21 7.06 10.06
CA LEU A 21 24.63 5.71 9.64
C LEU A 21 25.54 5.75 8.39
N SER A 22 25.52 6.83 7.60
CA SER A 22 26.36 7.01 6.41
C SER A 22 27.86 7.20 6.71
N LEU A 23 28.26 7.28 7.99
CA LEU A 23 29.64 7.43 8.40
C LEU A 23 30.41 6.13 8.60
N MET A 24 29.75 4.97 8.39
CA MET A 24 30.36 3.66 8.60
C MET A 24 30.52 2.87 7.31
N GLY A 25 31.56 3.11 6.57
CA GLY A 25 32.15 2.15 5.63
C GLY A 25 31.92 2.42 4.14
N CYS A 26 33.00 2.75 3.45
CA CYS A 26 33.09 2.83 2.00
C CYS A 26 33.23 1.44 1.40
N SER A 27 32.22 0.94 0.71
CA SER A 27 32.40 -0.15 -0.27
C SER A 27 32.46 0.43 -1.68
N VAL A 28 33.34 -0.10 -2.49
CA VAL A 28 33.58 0.37 -3.87
C VAL A 28 32.51 -0.22 -4.78
N HIS A 29 31.84 0.64 -5.55
CA HIS A 29 30.82 0.20 -6.52
C HIS A 29 31.48 -0.10 -7.86
N LYS A 30 31.07 -1.20 -8.49
CA LYS A 30 31.55 -1.60 -9.82
C LYS A 30 30.70 -1.05 -10.97
N LEU A 31 29.43 -0.73 -10.70
CA LEU A 31 28.49 -0.21 -11.69
C LEU A 31 28.01 1.19 -11.29
N SER A 32 27.94 2.09 -12.26
CA SER A 32 27.36 3.41 -12.03
C SER A 32 25.82 3.33 -12.10
N PRO A 33 25.09 4.21 -11.41
CA PRO A 33 23.63 4.31 -11.53
C PRO A 33 23.16 4.45 -12.98
N GLU A 34 23.89 5.19 -13.80
CA GLU A 34 23.60 5.37 -15.22
C GLU A 34 23.75 4.06 -16.02
N SER A 35 24.71 3.21 -15.63
CA SER A 35 24.88 1.89 -16.26
C SER A 35 23.76 0.94 -15.88
N LEU A 36 23.26 1.00 -14.64
CA LEU A 36 22.14 0.18 -14.18
C LEU A 36 20.85 0.57 -14.93
N ALA A 37 20.58 1.86 -15.08
CA ALA A 37 19.36 2.40 -15.66
C ALA A 37 19.18 2.10 -17.16
N VAL A 38 20.25 1.71 -17.85
CA VAL A 38 20.22 1.43 -19.31
C VAL A 38 20.56 -0.01 -19.67
N THR A 39 20.75 -0.89 -18.70
CA THR A 39 21.07 -2.30 -18.94
C THR A 39 19.80 -3.13 -18.92
N PRO A 40 19.32 -3.66 -20.05
CA PRO A 40 18.11 -4.48 -20.07
C PRO A 40 18.37 -5.85 -19.42
N VAL A 41 17.41 -6.29 -18.62
CA VAL A 41 17.42 -7.61 -17.95
C VAL A 41 16.34 -8.55 -18.44
N GLY A 42 15.35 -8.05 -19.17
CA GLY A 42 14.26 -8.86 -19.70
C GLY A 42 13.09 -8.02 -20.19
N THR A 43 11.95 -8.66 -20.37
CA THR A 43 10.72 -7.99 -20.82
C THR A 43 9.50 -8.51 -20.07
N VAL A 44 8.48 -7.64 -19.92
CA VAL A 44 7.15 -7.96 -19.41
C VAL A 44 6.11 -7.32 -20.32
N GLY A 45 5.23 -8.09 -20.93
CA GLY A 45 4.15 -7.57 -21.76
C GLY A 45 4.60 -6.67 -22.91
N GLY A 46 5.84 -6.82 -23.38
CA GLY A 46 6.44 -5.97 -24.42
C GLY A 46 7.27 -4.78 -23.90
N TYR A 47 7.20 -4.48 -22.62
CA TYR A 47 8.02 -3.46 -21.98
C TYR A 47 9.41 -4.02 -21.63
N GLU A 48 10.44 -3.19 -21.75
CA GLU A 48 11.80 -3.52 -21.33
C GLU A 48 11.96 -3.28 -19.82
N VAL A 49 12.54 -4.24 -19.11
CA VAL A 49 12.90 -4.14 -17.68
C VAL A 49 14.39 -3.87 -17.58
N THR A 50 14.77 -2.91 -16.78
CA THR A 50 16.16 -2.50 -16.61
C THR A 50 16.80 -3.07 -15.34
N TYR A 51 18.13 -3.10 -15.32
CA TYR A 51 18.87 -3.70 -14.21
C TYR A 51 18.72 -2.92 -12.91
N ASP A 52 18.52 -1.62 -12.94
CA ASP A 52 18.29 -0.81 -11.74
C ASP A 52 17.00 -1.21 -11.02
N GLU A 53 15.93 -1.54 -11.76
CA GLU A 53 14.71 -2.10 -11.18
C GLU A 53 14.98 -3.46 -10.51
N LEU A 54 15.58 -4.41 -11.25
CA LEU A 54 15.93 -5.73 -10.73
C LEU A 54 16.80 -5.62 -9.48
N TYR A 55 17.81 -4.76 -9.54
CA TYR A 55 18.77 -4.56 -8.48
C TYR A 55 18.15 -3.99 -7.22
N PHE A 56 17.35 -2.93 -7.36
CA PHE A 56 16.65 -2.31 -6.25
C PHE A 56 15.71 -3.31 -5.57
N LEU A 57 14.89 -4.01 -6.35
CA LEU A 57 13.93 -4.97 -5.80
C LEU A 57 14.63 -6.14 -5.10
N ALA A 58 15.66 -6.71 -5.72
CA ALA A 58 16.45 -7.77 -5.09
C ALA A 58 17.10 -7.30 -3.79
N SER A 59 17.65 -6.09 -3.79
CA SER A 59 18.27 -5.50 -2.61
C SER A 59 17.28 -5.19 -1.51
N SER A 60 16.07 -4.76 -1.85
CA SER A 60 15.03 -4.36 -0.89
C SER A 60 14.33 -5.56 -0.25
N TYR A 61 14.21 -6.67 -0.99
CA TYR A 61 13.48 -7.86 -0.51
C TYR A 61 14.37 -8.94 0.09
N TYR A 62 15.67 -8.91 -0.19
CA TYR A 62 16.59 -9.90 0.37
C TYR A 62 16.66 -9.81 1.89
N THR A 63 16.44 -10.93 2.55
CA THR A 63 16.68 -11.10 3.98
C THR A 63 17.62 -12.28 4.21
N GLU A 64 18.41 -12.23 5.29
CA GLU A 64 19.36 -13.29 5.61
C GLU A 64 18.64 -14.64 5.73
N GLY A 65 19.12 -15.63 5.00
CA GLY A 65 18.55 -16.98 4.95
C GLY A 65 17.48 -17.21 3.88
N MET A 66 17.05 -16.16 3.16
CA MET A 66 16.13 -16.30 2.02
C MET A 66 16.81 -17.06 0.89
N SER A 67 16.11 -18.01 0.30
CA SER A 67 16.60 -18.75 -0.86
C SER A 67 16.56 -17.91 -2.13
N GLU A 68 17.39 -18.29 -3.12
CA GLU A 68 17.39 -17.63 -4.45
C GLU A 68 16.03 -17.71 -5.14
N ASP A 69 15.32 -18.84 -5.02
CA ASP A 69 14.03 -19.04 -5.68
C ASP A 69 12.93 -18.17 -5.02
N GLU A 70 12.92 -18.06 -3.70
CA GLU A 70 11.99 -17.18 -2.99
C GLU A 70 12.21 -15.70 -3.34
N LEU A 71 13.47 -15.24 -3.33
CA LEU A 71 13.80 -13.88 -3.72
C LEU A 71 13.42 -13.62 -5.18
N ARG A 72 13.71 -14.56 -6.07
CA ARG A 72 13.41 -14.46 -7.50
C ARG A 72 11.92 -14.32 -7.75
N GLU A 73 11.09 -15.15 -7.11
CA GLU A 73 9.63 -15.07 -7.26
C GLU A 73 9.10 -13.72 -6.75
N LEU A 74 9.59 -13.26 -5.61
CA LEU A 74 9.19 -12.00 -5.02
C LEU A 74 9.56 -10.80 -5.92
N VAL A 75 10.79 -10.78 -6.43
CA VAL A 75 11.28 -9.73 -7.34
C VAL A 75 10.48 -9.75 -8.65
N TYR A 76 10.31 -10.92 -9.27
CA TYR A 76 9.58 -11.04 -10.53
C TYR A 76 8.10 -10.71 -10.38
N SER A 77 7.50 -11.03 -9.24
CA SER A 77 6.13 -10.63 -8.92
C SER A 77 5.99 -9.10 -8.87
N ASN A 78 6.92 -8.41 -8.22
CA ASN A 78 6.90 -6.95 -8.12
C ASN A 78 7.18 -6.27 -9.48
N ILE A 79 8.11 -6.80 -10.27
CA ILE A 79 8.32 -6.36 -11.66
C ILE A 79 6.98 -6.44 -12.42
N ARG A 80 6.30 -7.59 -12.40
CA ARG A 80 5.00 -7.76 -13.08
C ARG A 80 3.95 -6.76 -12.60
N THR A 81 3.95 -6.39 -11.33
CA THR A 81 3.01 -5.40 -10.79
C THR A 81 3.21 -4.02 -11.43
N HIS A 82 4.44 -3.53 -11.56
CA HIS A 82 4.71 -2.26 -12.21
C HIS A 82 4.16 -2.23 -13.64
N TYR A 83 4.43 -3.27 -14.42
CA TYR A 83 4.00 -3.34 -15.82
C TYR A 83 2.52 -3.67 -15.99
N ALA A 84 1.88 -4.30 -15.00
CA ALA A 84 0.44 -4.42 -14.94
C ALA A 84 -0.23 -3.05 -14.82
N ILE A 85 0.28 -2.19 -13.94
CA ILE A 85 -0.21 -0.80 -13.80
C ILE A 85 -0.07 -0.04 -15.12
N LEU A 86 1.11 -0.07 -15.76
CA LEU A 86 1.33 0.60 -17.05
C LEU A 86 0.36 0.08 -18.12
N SER A 87 0.25 -1.23 -18.26
CA SER A 87 -0.62 -1.88 -19.24
C SER A 87 -2.09 -1.51 -19.08
N ILE A 88 -2.58 -1.47 -17.82
CA ILE A 88 -3.97 -1.07 -17.54
C ILE A 88 -4.16 0.43 -17.80
N ALA A 89 -3.20 1.26 -17.38
CA ALA A 89 -3.24 2.69 -17.60
C ALA A 89 -3.39 3.01 -19.12
N GLU A 90 -2.57 2.40 -19.96
CA GLU A 90 -2.67 2.54 -21.42
C GLU A 90 -4.01 2.01 -21.97
N GLU A 91 -4.47 0.83 -21.52
CA GLU A 91 -5.74 0.24 -21.96
C GLU A 91 -6.93 1.16 -21.69
N TYR A 92 -6.90 1.88 -20.56
CA TYR A 92 -7.99 2.80 -20.19
C TYR A 92 -7.71 4.26 -20.53
N GLY A 93 -6.74 4.50 -21.40
CA GLY A 93 -6.54 5.80 -22.04
C GLY A 93 -5.74 6.82 -21.23
N LEU A 94 -5.02 6.37 -20.21
CA LEU A 94 -4.02 7.21 -19.54
C LEU A 94 -2.76 7.27 -20.41
N ASP A 95 -2.31 8.46 -20.75
CA ASP A 95 -1.07 8.64 -21.51
C ASP A 95 0.14 8.54 -20.55
N ILE A 96 0.73 7.33 -20.51
CA ILE A 96 1.87 7.01 -19.65
C ILE A 96 3.14 7.80 -19.96
N ASN A 97 3.19 8.50 -21.10
CA ASN A 97 4.30 9.32 -21.56
C ASN A 97 3.91 10.80 -21.72
N SER A 98 2.82 11.23 -21.10
CA SER A 98 2.36 12.61 -21.21
C SER A 98 3.32 13.57 -20.49
N LYS A 99 3.45 14.79 -21.03
CA LYS A 99 4.21 15.87 -20.38
C LYS A 99 3.61 16.29 -19.03
N GLU A 100 2.30 16.10 -18.86
CA GLU A 100 1.64 16.39 -17.59
C GLU A 100 2.08 15.39 -16.51
N LEU A 101 2.13 14.10 -16.85
CA LEU A 101 2.63 13.06 -15.95
C LEU A 101 4.10 13.26 -15.64
N ASP A 102 4.93 13.60 -16.63
CA ASP A 102 6.34 13.93 -16.43
C ASP A 102 6.51 15.10 -15.45
N GLY A 103 5.70 16.15 -15.60
CA GLY A 103 5.70 17.28 -14.68
C GLY A 103 5.33 16.88 -13.25
N ARG A 104 4.32 16.03 -13.07
CA ARG A 104 3.94 15.49 -11.74
C ARG A 104 5.07 14.65 -11.13
N VAL A 105 5.77 13.85 -11.93
CA VAL A 105 6.95 13.07 -11.48
C VAL A 105 8.08 14.02 -11.06
N ASP A 106 8.37 15.08 -11.85
CA ASP A 106 9.37 16.08 -11.51
C ASP A 106 9.05 16.78 -10.19
N ASP A 107 7.80 17.21 -10.00
CA ASP A 107 7.34 17.86 -8.76
C ASP A 107 7.52 16.94 -7.55
N TYR A 108 7.25 15.65 -7.72
CA TYR A 108 7.40 14.66 -6.65
C TYR A 108 8.87 14.45 -6.27
N VAL A 109 9.74 14.28 -7.28
CA VAL A 109 11.19 14.13 -7.08
C VAL A 109 11.78 15.38 -6.42
N ASN A 110 11.37 16.58 -6.87
CA ASN A 110 11.80 17.84 -6.26
C ASN A 110 11.36 17.95 -4.79
N SER A 111 10.11 17.52 -4.48
CA SER A 111 9.63 17.51 -3.10
C SER A 111 10.46 16.59 -2.21
N ILE A 112 10.79 15.38 -2.70
CA ILE A 112 11.70 14.46 -1.99
C ILE A 112 13.07 15.11 -1.78
N ALA A 113 13.63 15.70 -2.84
CA ALA A 113 14.94 16.33 -2.75
C ALA A 113 14.96 17.48 -1.74
N ASP A 114 13.92 18.33 -1.74
CA ASP A 114 13.80 19.46 -0.80
C ASP A 114 13.66 18.97 0.66
N GLU A 115 12.89 17.91 0.88
CA GLU A 115 12.72 17.30 2.20
C GLU A 115 14.00 16.67 2.74
N LEU A 116 14.83 16.13 1.85
CA LEU A 116 16.14 15.57 2.19
C LEU A 116 17.21 16.67 2.42
N GLY A 117 16.97 17.91 2.02
CA GLY A 117 17.93 19.02 2.14
C GLY A 117 18.63 19.38 0.84
N GLY A 118 18.06 19.03 -0.29
CA GLY A 118 18.46 19.43 -1.64
C GLY A 118 19.04 18.31 -2.49
N ALA A 119 19.35 18.65 -3.75
CA ALA A 119 19.76 17.69 -4.78
C ALA A 119 21.00 16.83 -4.40
N SER A 120 21.91 17.37 -3.59
CA SER A 120 23.08 16.60 -3.15
C SER A 120 22.70 15.50 -2.13
N ALA A 121 21.80 15.82 -1.21
CA ALA A 121 21.29 14.86 -0.24
C ALA A 121 20.43 13.79 -0.93
N TYR A 122 19.62 14.17 -1.93
CA TYR A 122 18.88 13.23 -2.75
C TYR A 122 19.80 12.23 -3.47
N LYS A 123 20.90 12.69 -4.09
CA LYS A 123 21.89 11.77 -4.72
C LYS A 123 22.53 10.81 -3.71
N THR A 124 22.82 11.30 -2.51
CA THR A 124 23.34 10.44 -1.43
C THR A 124 22.32 9.39 -1.03
N PHE A 125 21.07 9.81 -0.85
CA PHE A 125 19.95 8.92 -0.56
C PHE A 125 19.77 7.81 -1.61
N LEU A 126 19.76 8.16 -2.90
CA LEU A 126 19.67 7.16 -3.99
C LEU A 126 20.78 6.13 -3.91
N LYS A 127 22.01 6.58 -3.66
CA LYS A 127 23.16 5.68 -3.53
C LYS A 127 23.04 4.77 -2.32
N GLU A 128 22.61 5.29 -1.18
CA GLU A 128 22.45 4.54 0.07
C GLU A 128 21.29 3.55 0.02
N SER A 129 20.24 3.86 -0.75
CA SER A 129 19.07 3.00 -0.94
C SER A 129 19.19 2.02 -2.11
N ALA A 130 20.39 1.86 -2.71
CA ALA A 130 20.59 1.03 -3.89
C ALA A 130 19.66 1.36 -5.08
N SER A 131 19.17 2.62 -5.15
CA SER A 131 18.27 3.11 -6.19
C SER A 131 18.98 4.00 -7.20
N THR A 132 18.31 4.25 -8.32
CA THR A 132 18.71 5.25 -9.32
C THR A 132 17.62 6.32 -9.45
N ASP A 133 17.96 7.49 -9.99
CA ASP A 133 16.96 8.51 -10.32
C ASP A 133 15.93 7.96 -11.34
N ASN A 134 16.41 7.17 -12.31
CA ASN A 134 15.57 6.54 -13.31
C ASN A 134 14.51 5.62 -12.68
N PHE A 135 14.92 4.68 -11.83
CA PHE A 135 13.99 3.76 -11.19
C PHE A 135 13.07 4.47 -10.19
N THR A 136 13.57 5.45 -9.44
CA THR A 136 12.75 6.26 -8.54
C THR A 136 11.65 7.00 -9.30
N ARG A 137 11.99 7.62 -10.44
CA ARG A 137 11.01 8.27 -11.32
C ARG A 137 10.01 7.29 -11.91
N PHE A 138 10.48 6.12 -12.30
CA PHE A 138 9.61 5.05 -12.81
C PHE A 138 8.60 4.60 -11.76
N THR A 139 9.03 4.38 -10.52
CA THR A 139 8.14 3.97 -9.42
C THR A 139 7.12 5.06 -9.09
N ILE A 140 7.55 6.34 -9.06
CA ILE A 140 6.65 7.47 -8.86
C ILE A 140 5.62 7.53 -10.00
N ARG A 141 6.03 7.32 -11.24
CA ARG A 141 5.14 7.26 -12.41
C ARG A 141 4.09 6.16 -12.26
N CYS A 142 4.49 4.95 -11.88
CA CYS A 142 3.57 3.84 -11.63
C CYS A 142 2.56 4.19 -10.53
N ASN A 143 3.02 4.81 -9.44
CA ASN A 143 2.15 5.22 -8.34
C ASN A 143 1.13 6.29 -8.77
N LEU A 144 1.57 7.31 -9.53
CA LEU A 144 0.67 8.35 -10.04
C LEU A 144 -0.37 7.80 -11.02
N LEU A 145 0.04 6.88 -11.89
CA LEU A 145 -0.89 6.19 -12.79
C LEU A 145 -1.88 5.33 -12.00
N TYR A 146 -1.41 4.59 -10.99
CA TYR A 146 -2.27 3.80 -10.13
C TYR A 146 -3.31 4.67 -9.37
N GLU A 147 -2.91 5.87 -8.94
CA GLU A 147 -3.82 6.86 -8.33
C GLU A 147 -4.89 7.35 -9.32
N ASP A 148 -4.55 7.46 -10.60
CA ASP A 148 -5.46 7.92 -11.64
C ASP A 148 -6.38 6.79 -12.18
N LEU A 149 -6.03 5.51 -11.96
CA LEU A 149 -6.81 4.35 -12.47
C LEU A 149 -8.29 4.38 -12.09
N PRO A 150 -8.71 4.62 -10.83
CA PRO A 150 -10.13 4.60 -10.48
C PRO A 150 -10.96 5.56 -11.33
N LEU A 151 -10.43 6.74 -11.63
CA LEU A 151 -11.12 7.70 -12.48
C LEU A 151 -11.20 7.23 -13.94
N ALA A 152 -10.11 6.69 -14.48
CA ALA A 152 -10.09 6.16 -15.85
C ALA A 152 -11.06 4.97 -16.01
N LEU A 153 -11.09 4.07 -15.03
CA LEU A 153 -12.00 2.93 -14.99
C LEU A 153 -13.47 3.37 -14.90
N ALA A 154 -13.77 4.39 -14.10
CA ALA A 154 -15.11 4.97 -14.00
C ALA A 154 -15.55 5.58 -15.34
N GLN A 155 -14.67 6.32 -16.01
CA GLN A 155 -14.93 6.89 -17.35
C GLN A 155 -15.16 5.82 -18.42
N ALA A 156 -14.45 4.70 -18.32
CA ALA A 156 -14.61 3.53 -19.19
C ALA A 156 -15.84 2.67 -18.84
N GLY A 157 -16.61 3.02 -17.81
CA GLY A 157 -17.78 2.26 -17.36
C GLY A 157 -17.44 0.92 -16.69
N LYS A 158 -16.22 0.79 -16.19
CA LYS A 158 -15.73 -0.41 -15.46
C LYS A 158 -15.98 -0.35 -13.96
N LEU A 159 -16.28 0.83 -13.42
CA LEU A 159 -16.70 1.04 -12.04
C LEU A 159 -18.13 1.57 -11.99
N LEU A 160 -18.85 1.21 -10.93
CA LEU A 160 -20.12 1.87 -10.60
C LEU A 160 -19.82 3.33 -10.22
N ILE A 161 -20.68 4.23 -10.69
CA ILE A 161 -20.56 5.67 -10.46
C ILE A 161 -21.84 6.28 -9.87
N ASP A 162 -22.96 5.56 -9.96
CA ASP A 162 -24.20 5.96 -9.29
C ASP A 162 -24.08 5.72 -7.80
N GLU A 163 -24.39 6.70 -6.99
CA GLU A 163 -24.23 6.64 -5.54
C GLU A 163 -25.02 5.50 -4.91
N ASP A 164 -26.27 5.33 -5.37
CA ASP A 164 -27.13 4.26 -4.84
C ASP A 164 -26.62 2.87 -5.23
N ASP A 165 -26.13 2.70 -6.47
CA ASP A 165 -25.55 1.44 -6.94
C ASP A 165 -24.24 1.10 -6.19
N VAL A 166 -23.39 2.10 -5.91
CA VAL A 166 -22.16 1.93 -5.11
C VAL A 166 -22.50 1.58 -3.66
N CYS A 167 -23.49 2.26 -3.06
CA CYS A 167 -23.94 1.93 -1.71
C CYS A 167 -24.46 0.50 -1.61
N ASP A 168 -25.26 0.06 -2.59
CA ASP A 168 -25.78 -1.30 -2.62
C ASP A 168 -24.65 -2.33 -2.82
N TYR A 169 -23.66 -2.02 -3.64
CA TYR A 169 -22.47 -2.87 -3.78
C TYR A 169 -21.71 -3.01 -2.47
N ILE A 170 -21.44 -1.90 -1.78
CA ILE A 170 -20.70 -1.89 -0.51
C ILE A 170 -21.44 -2.70 0.56
N VAL A 171 -22.74 -2.47 0.73
CA VAL A 171 -23.56 -3.23 1.69
C VAL A 171 -23.50 -4.74 1.44
N ASN A 172 -23.46 -5.16 0.17
CA ASN A 172 -23.50 -6.58 -0.20
C ASN A 172 -22.12 -7.25 -0.24
N ASN A 173 -21.03 -6.50 -0.36
CA ASN A 173 -19.70 -7.06 -0.61
C ASN A 173 -18.65 -6.66 0.42
N PHE A 174 -18.94 -5.74 1.31
CA PHE A 174 -18.06 -5.32 2.39
C PHE A 174 -18.56 -5.86 3.72
N VAL A 175 -17.67 -5.85 4.68
CA VAL A 175 -17.97 -6.18 6.06
C VAL A 175 -17.61 -5.00 6.96
N ARG A 176 -18.35 -4.86 8.06
CA ARG A 176 -18.03 -3.90 9.11
C ARG A 176 -17.79 -4.65 10.41
N THR A 177 -16.61 -4.45 10.99
CA THR A 177 -16.22 -5.15 12.22
C THR A 177 -15.57 -4.19 13.19
N ARG A 178 -15.59 -4.53 14.46
CA ARG A 178 -14.66 -4.01 15.46
C ARG A 178 -14.04 -5.16 16.22
N HIS A 179 -12.89 -4.93 16.82
CA HIS A 179 -12.19 -6.00 17.50
C HIS A 179 -11.52 -5.52 18.78
N PHE A 180 -11.26 -6.45 19.67
CA PHE A 180 -10.33 -6.33 20.77
C PHE A 180 -9.04 -7.03 20.38
N MET A 181 -7.89 -6.35 20.46
CA MET A 181 -6.60 -6.85 19.99
C MET A 181 -5.56 -6.81 21.10
N VAL A 182 -4.77 -7.89 21.22
CA VAL A 182 -3.57 -7.97 22.05
C VAL A 182 -2.41 -8.46 21.18
N ALA A 183 -1.33 -7.70 21.14
CA ALA A 183 -0.14 -8.02 20.34
C ALA A 183 0.82 -8.94 21.11
N ASN A 184 1.59 -9.73 20.36
CA ASN A 184 2.69 -10.54 20.89
C ASN A 184 4.02 -9.87 20.49
N ASN A 185 4.42 -8.83 21.24
CA ASN A 185 5.66 -8.14 21.00
C ASN A 185 6.87 -9.01 21.34
N GLU A 186 8.04 -8.66 20.83
CA GLU A 186 9.27 -9.37 21.16
C GLU A 186 9.54 -9.33 22.68
N GLY A 187 9.68 -10.51 23.29
CA GLY A 187 9.91 -10.66 24.73
C GLY A 187 8.64 -10.77 25.58
N ASP A 188 7.44 -10.66 24.98
CA ASP A 188 6.19 -10.84 25.70
C ASP A 188 5.97 -12.31 26.13
N ASP A 189 5.23 -12.50 27.22
CA ASP A 189 4.67 -13.80 27.60
C ASP A 189 3.38 -14.04 26.79
N THR A 190 3.52 -14.71 25.65
CA THR A 190 2.38 -15.04 24.78
C THR A 190 1.29 -15.84 25.48
N ALA A 191 1.63 -16.65 26.49
CA ALA A 191 0.66 -17.38 27.28
C ALA A 191 -0.14 -16.44 28.20
N ALA A 192 0.51 -15.39 28.75
CA ALA A 192 -0.20 -14.36 29.51
C ALA A 192 -1.12 -13.54 28.61
N ASN A 193 -0.68 -13.17 27.39
CA ASN A 193 -1.51 -12.48 26.42
C ASN A 193 -2.73 -13.33 26.01
N LEU A 194 -2.53 -14.61 25.74
CA LEU A 194 -3.62 -15.54 25.45
C LEU A 194 -4.62 -15.65 26.62
N ALA A 195 -4.13 -15.69 27.86
CA ALA A 195 -4.98 -15.74 29.05
C ALA A 195 -5.84 -14.45 29.21
N VAL A 196 -5.33 -13.29 28.80
CA VAL A 196 -6.12 -12.04 28.73
C VAL A 196 -7.26 -12.20 27.71
N MET A 197 -6.95 -12.74 26.53
CA MET A 197 -7.96 -12.96 25.48
C MET A 197 -9.02 -14.00 25.89
N GLU A 198 -8.61 -15.11 26.49
CA GLU A 198 -9.54 -16.14 26.99
C GLU A 198 -10.48 -15.60 28.06
N LYS A 199 -9.94 -14.77 28.97
CA LYS A 199 -10.77 -14.09 29.96
C LYS A 199 -11.74 -13.12 29.32
N ALA A 200 -11.28 -12.29 28.38
CA ALA A 200 -12.12 -11.35 27.65
C ALA A 200 -13.26 -12.09 26.92
N LEU A 201 -12.94 -13.16 26.17
CA LEU A 201 -13.92 -13.97 25.46
C LEU A 201 -14.95 -14.61 26.41
N LYS A 202 -14.50 -15.11 27.56
CA LYS A 202 -15.40 -15.66 28.58
C LYS A 202 -16.33 -14.60 29.16
N ASP A 203 -15.84 -13.39 29.42
CA ASP A 203 -16.64 -12.30 29.96
C ASP A 203 -17.64 -11.76 28.91
N LEU A 204 -17.23 -11.70 27.63
CA LEU A 204 -18.11 -11.38 26.48
C LEU A 204 -19.25 -12.40 26.34
N ARG A 205 -18.93 -13.71 26.35
CA ARG A 205 -19.94 -14.79 26.26
C ARG A 205 -20.89 -14.83 27.46
N ALA A 206 -20.47 -14.30 28.59
CA ALA A 206 -21.27 -14.18 29.79
C ALA A 206 -22.00 -12.83 29.89
N GLU A 207 -21.96 -12.00 28.82
CA GLU A 207 -22.56 -10.66 28.73
C GLU A 207 -22.14 -9.71 29.87
N LYS A 208 -20.94 -9.88 30.42
CA LYS A 208 -20.39 -9.02 31.49
C LYS A 208 -19.65 -7.80 30.95
N THR A 209 -19.31 -7.80 29.68
CA THR A 209 -18.66 -6.72 28.96
C THR A 209 -19.02 -6.81 27.48
N THR A 210 -18.65 -5.80 26.73
CA THR A 210 -18.82 -5.71 25.27
C THR A 210 -17.47 -5.50 24.60
N VAL A 211 -17.35 -5.82 23.32
CA VAL A 211 -16.13 -5.50 22.54
C VAL A 211 -15.88 -3.98 22.54
N TYR A 212 -16.94 -3.18 22.50
CA TYR A 212 -16.88 -1.72 22.61
C TYR A 212 -16.18 -1.25 23.90
N GLU A 213 -16.50 -1.86 25.05
CA GLU A 213 -15.87 -1.54 26.34
C GLU A 213 -14.42 -2.02 26.40
N LEU A 214 -14.14 -3.18 25.81
CA LEU A 214 -12.78 -3.73 25.77
C LEU A 214 -11.84 -2.86 24.92
N ILE A 215 -12.31 -2.28 23.81
CA ILE A 215 -11.53 -1.32 22.98
C ILE A 215 -11.05 -0.13 23.81
N GLY A 216 -11.89 0.42 24.69
CA GLY A 216 -11.51 1.50 25.61
C GLY A 216 -10.66 1.06 26.79
N GLY A 217 -10.39 -0.25 26.95
CA GLY A 217 -9.66 -0.83 28.06
C GLY A 217 -8.14 -0.79 27.89
N LYS A 218 -7.44 -1.00 28.99
CA LYS A 218 -5.97 -0.91 29.04
C LYS A 218 -5.23 -2.00 28.27
N TYR A 219 -5.91 -3.07 27.88
CA TYR A 219 -5.31 -4.23 27.21
C TYR A 219 -5.50 -4.21 25.70
N ASN A 220 -6.27 -3.26 25.16
CA ASN A 220 -6.39 -3.10 23.73
C ASN A 220 -5.18 -2.38 23.17
N GLU A 221 -4.49 -2.99 22.21
CA GLU A 221 -3.27 -2.48 21.60
C GLU A 221 -3.46 -1.94 20.19
N ASP A 222 -4.66 -2.11 19.60
CA ASP A 222 -5.05 -1.28 18.47
C ASP A 222 -5.56 0.07 18.96
N LEU A 223 -4.65 1.03 19.06
CA LEU A 223 -4.95 2.40 19.50
C LEU A 223 -5.63 3.25 18.44
N LEU A 224 -5.74 2.76 17.20
CA LEU A 224 -6.29 3.47 16.06
C LEU A 224 -7.69 2.99 15.68
N ILE A 225 -8.18 1.93 16.32
CA ILE A 225 -9.51 1.38 16.01
C ILE A 225 -10.61 2.44 16.22
N PRO A 226 -11.42 2.73 15.18
CA PRO A 226 -12.58 3.58 15.36
C PRO A 226 -13.62 2.86 16.23
N TYR A 227 -14.31 3.58 17.11
CA TYR A 227 -15.38 2.99 17.93
C TYR A 227 -16.55 2.45 17.11
N ASP A 228 -16.79 3.00 15.92
CA ASP A 228 -17.77 2.51 14.95
C ASP A 228 -17.25 1.41 14.04
N GLY A 229 -15.98 1.01 14.24
CA GLY A 229 -15.34 -0.13 13.59
C GLY A 229 -14.73 0.17 12.24
N TYR A 230 -14.06 -0.85 11.69
CA TYR A 230 -13.50 -0.85 10.34
C TYR A 230 -14.52 -1.39 9.35
N THR A 231 -14.64 -0.74 8.19
CA THR A 231 -15.42 -1.24 7.05
C THR A 231 -14.46 -1.55 5.90
N PHE A 232 -14.51 -2.76 5.36
CA PHE A 232 -13.57 -3.19 4.33
C PHE A 232 -14.17 -4.27 3.42
N GLY A 233 -13.66 -4.32 2.18
CA GLY A 233 -13.93 -5.39 1.21
C GLY A 233 -12.88 -6.50 1.27
N ALA A 234 -13.10 -7.58 0.52
CA ALA A 234 -12.17 -8.70 0.42
C ALA A 234 -10.79 -8.26 -0.09
N GLY A 235 -9.72 -8.82 0.47
CA GLY A 235 -8.33 -8.52 0.16
C GLY A 235 -7.77 -7.28 0.89
N SER A 236 -8.50 -6.72 1.85
CA SER A 236 -8.10 -5.51 2.57
C SER A 236 -7.44 -5.79 3.92
N MET A 237 -7.65 -6.95 4.50
CA MET A 237 -7.13 -7.35 5.81
C MET A 237 -6.30 -8.63 5.72
N GLU A 238 -5.59 -8.97 6.79
CA GLU A 238 -4.91 -10.27 6.90
C GLU A 238 -5.89 -11.42 6.69
N GLU A 239 -5.49 -12.42 5.92
CA GLU A 239 -6.35 -13.52 5.47
C GLU A 239 -7.09 -14.22 6.61
N ALA A 240 -6.39 -14.51 7.72
CA ALA A 240 -6.99 -15.18 8.87
C ALA A 240 -8.05 -14.31 9.56
N TYR A 241 -7.82 -12.99 9.66
CA TYR A 241 -8.77 -12.03 10.20
C TYR A 241 -9.96 -11.87 9.26
N GLU A 242 -9.68 -11.64 7.98
CA GLU A 242 -10.68 -11.37 6.94
C GLU A 242 -11.65 -12.53 6.78
N LYS A 243 -11.13 -13.75 6.71
CA LYS A 243 -11.95 -14.95 6.61
C LYS A 243 -12.99 -15.03 7.74
N VAL A 244 -12.56 -14.84 8.99
CA VAL A 244 -13.47 -14.87 10.13
C VAL A 244 -14.48 -13.72 10.07
N ALA A 245 -14.02 -12.51 9.74
CA ALA A 245 -14.89 -11.34 9.64
C ALA A 245 -16.03 -11.50 8.62
N PHE A 246 -15.76 -12.18 7.49
CA PHE A 246 -16.79 -12.48 6.48
C PHE A 246 -17.71 -13.64 6.85
N GLU A 247 -17.26 -14.59 7.67
CA GLU A 247 -18.05 -15.76 8.12
C GLU A 247 -19.03 -15.40 9.26
N LEU A 248 -18.74 -14.37 10.06
CA LEU A 248 -19.59 -13.96 11.18
C LEU A 248 -20.94 -13.39 10.70
N GLU A 249 -22.02 -13.69 11.43
CA GLU A 249 -23.29 -13.01 11.29
C GLU A 249 -23.26 -11.64 11.99
N VAL A 250 -24.17 -10.74 11.60
CA VAL A 250 -24.29 -9.41 12.25
C VAL A 250 -24.61 -9.57 13.74
N GLY A 251 -23.79 -8.96 14.59
CA GLY A 251 -23.86 -9.05 16.04
C GLY A 251 -23.13 -10.25 16.63
N GLU A 252 -22.58 -11.12 15.80
CA GLU A 252 -21.81 -12.28 16.26
C GLU A 252 -20.39 -11.85 16.68
N ILE A 253 -19.86 -12.57 17.69
CA ILE A 253 -18.50 -12.40 18.22
C ILE A 253 -17.71 -13.69 17.94
N SER A 254 -16.52 -13.53 17.36
CA SER A 254 -15.63 -14.64 17.02
C SER A 254 -15.09 -15.39 18.26
N GLY A 255 -14.39 -16.49 18.03
CA GLY A 255 -13.37 -17.00 18.91
C GLY A 255 -12.15 -16.10 18.93
N ILE A 256 -11.05 -16.59 19.55
CA ILE A 256 -9.74 -15.93 19.44
C ILE A 256 -9.16 -16.25 18.07
N VAL A 257 -8.85 -15.23 17.30
CA VAL A 257 -8.23 -15.30 15.97
C VAL A 257 -6.79 -14.85 16.08
N THR A 258 -5.87 -15.61 15.49
CA THR A 258 -4.46 -15.24 15.41
C THR A 258 -4.17 -14.74 14.00
N ALA A 259 -3.68 -13.52 13.87
CA ALA A 259 -3.29 -12.92 12.60
C ALA A 259 -2.16 -11.90 12.80
N MET A 260 -1.42 -11.59 11.75
CA MET A 260 -0.44 -10.51 11.81
C MET A 260 -1.15 -9.15 11.89
N GLY A 261 -0.67 -8.29 12.76
CA GLY A 261 -1.18 -6.91 12.92
C GLY A 261 -0.08 -5.88 12.76
N ASN A 262 -0.46 -4.68 12.35
CA ASN A 262 0.45 -3.54 12.30
C ASN A 262 0.21 -2.66 13.53
N LEU A 263 1.23 -2.48 14.34
CA LEU A 263 1.19 -1.59 15.50
C LEU A 263 1.31 -0.13 15.07
N SER A 264 0.95 0.77 15.98
CA SER A 264 1.05 2.23 15.74
C SER A 264 2.48 2.74 15.48
N ASN A 265 3.50 2.00 15.87
CA ASN A 265 4.92 2.26 15.58
C ASN A 265 5.37 1.73 14.22
N GLY A 266 4.51 1.03 13.47
CA GLY A 266 4.81 0.42 12.18
C GLY A 266 5.37 -1.00 12.25
N GLU A 267 5.56 -1.57 13.45
CA GLU A 267 5.96 -2.96 13.60
C GLU A 267 4.81 -3.90 13.20
N ARG A 268 5.17 -4.99 12.53
CA ARG A 268 4.25 -6.06 12.16
C ARG A 268 4.52 -7.26 13.06
N VAL A 269 3.56 -7.56 13.92
CA VAL A 269 3.66 -8.63 14.93
C VAL A 269 2.46 -9.55 14.86
N GLU A 270 2.60 -10.76 15.39
CA GLU A 270 1.47 -11.64 15.61
C GLU A 270 0.55 -11.06 16.69
N CYS A 271 -0.74 -11.04 16.43
CA CYS A 271 -1.75 -10.51 17.33
C CYS A 271 -2.87 -11.52 17.55
N TYR A 272 -3.48 -11.45 18.72
CA TYR A 272 -4.74 -12.11 19.02
C TYR A 272 -5.90 -11.12 18.88
N TYR A 273 -6.97 -11.55 18.22
CA TYR A 273 -8.17 -10.77 17.98
C TYR A 273 -9.42 -11.47 18.49
N ILE A 274 -10.35 -10.71 19.05
CA ILE A 274 -11.76 -11.10 19.20
C ILE A 274 -12.55 -10.10 18.36
N ILE A 275 -13.21 -10.58 17.31
CA ILE A 275 -13.86 -9.79 16.29
C ILE A 275 -15.37 -9.79 16.53
N GLU A 276 -16.01 -8.64 16.48
CA GLU A 276 -17.46 -8.48 16.45
C GLU A 276 -17.89 -7.98 15.07
N ARG A 277 -18.85 -8.67 14.46
CA ARG A 277 -19.48 -8.21 13.21
C ARG A 277 -20.51 -7.16 13.51
N LEU A 278 -20.37 -5.99 12.90
CA LEU A 278 -21.32 -4.88 13.00
C LEU A 278 -22.25 -4.87 11.78
N ASP A 279 -23.43 -4.28 11.96
CA ASP A 279 -24.36 -4.05 10.86
C ASP A 279 -23.79 -2.98 9.90
N LEU A 280 -23.81 -3.29 8.59
CA LEU A 280 -23.41 -2.38 7.54
C LEU A 280 -24.64 -1.97 6.73
N THR A 281 -25.32 -0.91 7.21
CA THR A 281 -26.53 -0.41 6.57
C THR A 281 -26.22 0.56 5.43
N LYS A 282 -27.17 0.71 4.50
CA LYS A 282 -27.07 1.69 3.41
C LYS A 282 -26.97 3.12 3.96
N ASP A 283 -27.64 3.42 5.08
CA ASP A 283 -27.57 4.73 5.73
C ASP A 283 -26.16 4.99 6.29
N PHE A 284 -25.52 4.00 6.90
CA PHE A 284 -24.13 4.11 7.35
C PHE A 284 -23.18 4.34 6.17
N VAL A 285 -23.36 3.61 5.06
CA VAL A 285 -22.56 3.80 3.85
C VAL A 285 -22.73 5.19 3.28
N LYS A 286 -23.96 5.71 3.21
CA LYS A 286 -24.23 7.09 2.75
C LYS A 286 -23.57 8.15 3.63
N GLN A 287 -23.59 7.97 4.94
CA GLN A 287 -22.93 8.91 5.89
C GLN A 287 -21.40 8.92 5.72
N ASN A 288 -20.81 7.78 5.33
CA ASN A 288 -19.37 7.59 5.15
C ASN A 288 -18.98 7.46 3.67
N TYR A 289 -19.82 7.93 2.75
CA TYR A 289 -19.75 7.63 1.32
C TYR A 289 -18.39 7.97 0.69
N GLU A 290 -17.84 9.15 0.96
CA GLU A 290 -16.58 9.60 0.36
C GLU A 290 -15.42 8.62 0.68
N SER A 291 -15.35 8.14 1.92
CA SER A 291 -14.32 7.20 2.34
C SER A 291 -14.54 5.80 1.77
N LEU A 292 -15.79 5.32 1.79
CA LEU A 292 -16.12 3.97 1.34
C LEU A 292 -16.13 3.85 -0.19
N GLU A 293 -16.53 4.90 -0.91
CA GLU A 293 -16.38 4.96 -2.37
C GLU A 293 -14.91 4.92 -2.79
N THR A 294 -14.04 5.61 -2.04
CA THR A 294 -12.60 5.56 -2.27
C THR A 294 -12.04 4.16 -2.03
N GLN A 295 -12.47 3.46 -0.99
CA GLN A 295 -12.08 2.07 -0.74
C GLN A 295 -12.60 1.14 -1.85
N TYR A 296 -13.87 1.28 -2.25
CA TYR A 296 -14.45 0.51 -3.33
C TYR A 296 -13.67 0.67 -4.64
N SER A 297 -13.45 1.93 -5.05
CA SER A 297 -12.76 2.22 -6.30
C SER A 297 -11.28 1.80 -6.27
N GLY A 298 -10.63 1.96 -5.12
CA GLY A 298 -9.26 1.51 -4.88
C GLY A 298 -9.14 -0.02 -4.89
N SER A 299 -10.05 -0.72 -4.23
CA SER A 299 -10.07 -2.20 -4.22
C SER A 299 -10.32 -2.77 -5.62
N ALA A 300 -11.21 -2.16 -6.40
CA ALA A 300 -11.46 -2.58 -7.77
C ALA A 300 -10.24 -2.36 -8.67
N ALA A 301 -9.54 -1.23 -8.54
CA ALA A 301 -8.29 -0.98 -9.25
C ALA A 301 -7.19 -1.97 -8.84
N ALA A 302 -7.04 -2.23 -7.54
CA ALA A 302 -6.08 -3.20 -7.02
C ALA A 302 -6.34 -4.61 -7.58
N LYS A 303 -7.60 -5.04 -7.59
CA LYS A 303 -7.99 -6.32 -8.19
C LYS A 303 -7.64 -6.40 -9.67
N MET A 304 -7.91 -5.36 -10.44
CA MET A 304 -7.55 -5.34 -11.86
C MET A 304 -6.04 -5.43 -12.09
N VAL A 305 -5.26 -4.74 -11.25
CA VAL A 305 -3.79 -4.83 -11.31
C VAL A 305 -3.33 -6.24 -10.97
N GLU A 306 -3.89 -6.87 -9.94
CA GLU A 306 -3.55 -8.24 -9.56
C GLU A 306 -3.93 -9.26 -10.65
N ASP A 307 -5.14 -9.14 -11.22
CA ASP A 307 -5.59 -9.98 -12.32
C ASP A 307 -4.65 -9.83 -13.53
N ARG A 308 -4.30 -8.59 -13.93
CA ARG A 308 -3.35 -8.32 -15.01
C ARG A 308 -1.94 -8.82 -14.71
N LYS A 309 -1.45 -8.63 -13.50
CA LYS A 309 -0.15 -9.15 -13.04
C LYS A 309 -0.06 -10.66 -13.25
N ASN A 310 -1.15 -11.39 -12.96
CA ASN A 310 -1.22 -12.83 -13.12
C ASN A 310 -1.25 -13.29 -14.59
N GLU A 311 -1.70 -12.43 -15.51
CA GLU A 311 -1.63 -12.66 -16.96
C GLU A 311 -0.23 -12.38 -17.53
N LEU A 312 0.54 -11.51 -16.90
CA LEU A 312 1.86 -11.11 -17.37
C LEU A 312 2.94 -12.11 -16.95
N THR A 313 3.94 -12.25 -17.80
CA THR A 313 5.13 -13.06 -17.52
C THR A 313 6.37 -12.19 -17.71
N PHE A 314 7.25 -12.17 -16.70
CA PHE A 314 8.58 -11.62 -16.87
C PHE A 314 9.45 -12.65 -17.61
N THR A 315 10.02 -12.25 -18.74
CA THR A 315 10.92 -13.07 -19.55
C THR A 315 12.34 -12.51 -19.40
N PRO A 316 13.17 -13.13 -18.52
CA PRO A 316 14.54 -12.70 -18.35
C PRO A 316 15.37 -12.96 -19.61
N ASN A 317 16.31 -12.07 -19.92
CA ASN A 317 17.29 -12.30 -20.96
C ASN A 317 18.45 -13.19 -20.43
N GLU A 318 19.41 -13.56 -21.29
CA GLU A 318 20.54 -14.42 -20.92
C GLU A 318 21.40 -13.80 -19.80
N PHE A 319 21.57 -12.48 -19.80
CA PHE A 319 22.29 -11.78 -18.75
C PHE A 319 21.57 -11.92 -17.39
N CYS A 320 20.28 -11.61 -17.33
CA CYS A 320 19.48 -11.76 -16.12
C CYS A 320 19.46 -13.22 -15.61
N ALA A 321 19.30 -14.18 -16.53
CA ALA A 321 19.30 -15.61 -16.20
C ALA A 321 20.62 -16.09 -15.60
N SER A 322 21.72 -15.40 -15.88
CA SER A 322 23.05 -15.71 -15.34
C SER A 322 23.31 -15.11 -13.94
N LEU A 323 22.44 -14.20 -13.47
CA LEU A 323 22.60 -13.53 -12.19
C LEU A 323 22.11 -14.40 -11.02
N THR A 324 22.77 -14.25 -9.89
CA THR A 324 22.33 -14.76 -8.60
C THR A 324 21.83 -13.57 -7.79
N LEU A 325 20.51 -13.48 -7.56
CA LEU A 325 19.88 -12.31 -6.94
C LEU A 325 20.27 -12.13 -5.48
N THR A 326 20.49 -13.23 -4.76
CA THR A 326 20.97 -13.23 -3.36
C THR A 326 22.42 -12.76 -3.21
N ASN A 327 23.13 -12.58 -4.30
CA ASN A 327 24.53 -12.16 -4.33
C ASN A 327 24.79 -11.12 -5.44
N LEU A 328 23.81 -10.26 -5.72
CA LEU A 328 24.04 -9.10 -6.58
C LEU A 328 25.04 -8.17 -5.91
N GLU A 329 26.00 -7.66 -6.68
CA GLU A 329 26.98 -6.72 -6.14
C GLU A 329 26.27 -5.45 -5.68
N PRO A 330 26.37 -5.09 -4.39
CA PRO A 330 25.64 -3.96 -3.87
C PRO A 330 26.15 -2.65 -4.46
N VAL A 331 25.25 -1.79 -4.86
CA VAL A 331 25.49 -0.36 -5.10
C VAL A 331 25.33 0.39 -3.77
N GLY A 332 25.86 -0.12 -2.70
CA GLY A 332 25.67 0.42 -1.37
C GLY A 332 26.65 -0.15 -0.34
N PRO A 333 26.62 0.30 0.89
CA PRO A 333 27.44 -0.22 1.96
C PRO A 333 27.12 -1.71 2.25
N GLY A 334 28.09 -2.44 2.80
CA GLY A 334 28.02 -3.90 3.03
C GLY A 334 26.82 -4.36 3.88
N THR A 335 26.66 -5.67 3.97
CA THR A 335 25.47 -6.39 4.45
C THR A 335 24.83 -5.91 5.75
N ASP A 336 25.59 -5.43 6.73
CA ASP A 336 25.03 -4.97 8.02
C ASP A 336 24.29 -3.62 7.93
N VAL A 337 24.67 -2.79 6.97
CA VAL A 337 23.98 -1.53 6.67
C VAL A 337 22.76 -1.77 5.79
N PHE A 338 22.73 -2.89 5.09
CA PHE A 338 21.70 -3.24 4.13
C PHE A 338 20.34 -3.49 4.79
N LEU A 339 20.33 -4.15 5.94
CA LEU A 339 19.11 -4.39 6.73
C LEU A 339 18.53 -3.04 7.19
N ILE A 340 19.38 -2.14 7.66
CA ILE A 340 18.99 -0.82 8.15
C ILE A 340 18.49 0.08 6.99
N VAL A 341 19.16 0.04 5.84
CA VAL A 341 18.75 0.78 4.64
C VAL A 341 17.45 0.22 4.08
N SER A 342 17.26 -1.11 4.04
CA SER A 342 16.02 -1.75 3.62
C SER A 342 14.84 -1.35 4.53
N LEU A 343 15.03 -1.34 5.84
CA LEU A 343 14.03 -0.85 6.79
C LEU A 343 13.74 0.65 6.61
N CYS A 344 14.78 1.46 6.34
CA CYS A 344 14.62 2.90 6.10
C CYS A 344 13.93 3.19 4.77
N VAL A 345 14.20 2.42 3.70
CA VAL A 345 13.52 2.54 2.40
C VAL A 345 12.05 2.10 2.54
N THR A 346 11.79 1.01 3.26
CA THR A 346 10.42 0.58 3.56
C THR A 346 9.68 1.66 4.36
N ALA A 347 10.32 2.25 5.37
CA ALA A 347 9.76 3.35 6.14
C ALA A 347 9.51 4.60 5.28
N LEU A 348 10.38 4.89 4.31
CA LEU A 348 10.21 6.03 3.38
C LEU A 348 9.14 5.79 2.34
N VAL A 349 9.00 4.57 1.83
CA VAL A 349 7.88 4.18 0.95
C VAL A 349 6.56 4.29 1.72
N ILE A 350 6.52 3.85 2.97
CA ILE A 350 5.34 4.03 3.84
C ILE A 350 5.08 5.53 4.10
N VAL A 351 6.12 6.32 4.36
CA VAL A 351 5.98 7.78 4.55
C VAL A 351 5.54 8.46 3.26
N ALA A 352 6.08 8.07 2.10
CA ALA A 352 5.66 8.58 0.80
C ALA A 352 4.20 8.17 0.50
N ALA A 353 3.82 6.94 0.78
CA ALA A 353 2.43 6.49 0.66
C ALA A 353 1.48 7.26 1.60
N VAL A 354 1.90 7.52 2.84
CA VAL A 354 1.12 8.34 3.79
C VAL A 354 1.05 9.81 3.37
N VAL A 355 2.15 10.37 2.83
CA VAL A 355 2.16 11.74 2.29
C VAL A 355 1.31 11.82 1.02
N ALA A 356 1.41 10.85 0.12
CA ALA A 356 0.54 10.73 -1.04
C ALA A 356 -0.92 10.61 -0.62
N PHE A 357 -1.24 9.74 0.33
CA PHE A 357 -2.59 9.62 0.88
C PHE A 357 -3.12 10.95 1.47
N ILE A 358 -2.28 11.71 2.18
CA ILE A 358 -2.65 13.02 2.72
C ILE A 358 -2.83 14.06 1.60
N LEU A 359 -1.98 14.03 0.57
CA LEU A 359 -2.08 14.94 -0.57
C LEU A 359 -3.27 14.59 -1.46
N ILE A 360 -3.54 13.29 -1.69
CA ILE A 360 -4.74 12.79 -2.36
C ILE A 360 -5.98 13.24 -1.61
N ARG A 361 -6.02 13.06 -0.29
CA ARG A 361 -7.14 13.51 0.56
C ARG A 361 -7.35 15.02 0.50
N ARG A 362 -6.25 15.78 0.36
CA ARG A 362 -6.29 17.24 0.19
C ARG A 362 -6.77 17.62 -1.22
N LYS A 363 -6.25 16.96 -2.27
CA LYS A 363 -6.63 17.18 -3.67
C LYS A 363 -8.04 16.67 -3.98
N MET A 364 -8.47 15.56 -3.36
CA MET A 364 -9.86 15.09 -3.46
C MET A 364 -10.86 16.09 -2.86
N ARG A 365 -10.50 16.77 -1.77
CA ARG A 365 -11.32 17.88 -1.23
C ARG A 365 -11.36 19.08 -2.19
N GLU A 366 -10.30 19.34 -2.91
CA GLU A 366 -10.22 20.44 -3.88
C GLU A 366 -10.92 20.09 -5.21
N ASN A 367 -10.92 18.80 -5.60
CA ASN A 367 -11.52 18.31 -6.85
C ASN A 367 -12.91 17.69 -6.70
N SER A 368 -13.52 17.73 -5.51
CA SER A 368 -14.87 17.19 -5.26
C SER A 368 -15.94 17.82 -6.19
N ALA A 369 -15.80 19.10 -6.52
CA ALA A 369 -16.68 19.79 -7.44
C ALA A 369 -16.58 19.24 -8.88
N ALA A 370 -15.36 18.95 -9.36
CA ALA A 370 -15.15 18.40 -10.71
C ALA A 370 -15.67 16.97 -10.83
N ARG A 371 -15.44 16.12 -9.79
CA ARG A 371 -16.04 14.76 -9.75
C ARG A 371 -17.57 14.81 -9.72
N LEU A 372 -18.16 15.76 -8.99
CA LEU A 372 -19.62 15.93 -8.97
C LEU A 372 -20.15 16.35 -10.33
N GLU A 373 -19.44 17.20 -11.07
CA GLU A 373 -19.83 17.60 -12.44
C GLU A 373 -19.72 16.43 -13.43
N ILE A 374 -18.66 15.61 -13.32
CA ILE A 374 -18.51 14.41 -14.17
C ILE A 374 -19.59 13.37 -13.86
N LYS A 375 -19.90 13.12 -12.57
CA LYS A 375 -21.00 12.24 -12.17
C LYS A 375 -22.35 12.78 -12.66
N ARG A 376 -22.61 14.08 -12.55
CA ARG A 376 -23.83 14.71 -13.08
C ARG A 376 -23.92 14.60 -14.60
N ALA A 377 -22.84 14.78 -15.32
CA ALA A 377 -22.80 14.62 -16.78
C ALA A 377 -23.04 13.16 -17.21
N ALA A 378 -22.43 12.19 -16.51
CA ALA A 378 -22.63 10.77 -16.77
C ALA A 378 -24.05 10.30 -16.45
N LEU A 379 -24.65 10.77 -15.34
CA LEU A 379 -26.07 10.54 -15.01
C LEU A 379 -27.02 11.15 -16.05
N ALA A 380 -26.73 12.36 -16.52
CA ALA A 380 -27.52 13.00 -17.59
C ALA A 380 -27.45 12.20 -18.89
N ALA A 381 -26.27 11.68 -19.27
CA ALA A 381 -26.08 10.83 -20.43
C ALA A 381 -26.79 9.47 -20.29
N SER A 382 -26.74 8.85 -19.11
CA SER A 382 -27.46 7.59 -18.80
C SER A 382 -28.97 7.77 -18.86
N ASN A 383 -29.51 8.88 -18.34
CA ASN A 383 -30.93 9.17 -18.37
C ASN A 383 -31.42 9.51 -19.79
N ALA A 384 -30.61 10.19 -20.61
CA ALA A 384 -30.92 10.44 -22.04
C ALA A 384 -31.00 9.14 -22.85
N ASN A 385 -30.14 8.15 -22.53
CA ASN A 385 -30.17 6.82 -23.15
C ASN A 385 -31.39 5.97 -22.74
N LYS A 386 -31.85 6.12 -21.47
CA LYS A 386 -33.10 5.46 -21.01
C LYS A 386 -34.37 6.05 -21.67
N THR A 387 -34.34 7.35 -21.97
CA THR A 387 -35.49 8.04 -22.64
C THR A 387 -35.58 7.72 -24.14
N ASN A 388 -34.46 7.41 -24.79
CA ASN A 388 -34.42 7.03 -26.19
C ASN A 388 -34.72 5.53 -26.46
N LYS A 389 -34.89 4.71 -25.41
CA LYS A 389 -35.27 3.30 -25.52
C LYS A 389 -36.74 3.01 -25.12
N LYS A 390 -37.52 4.04 -24.89
CA LYS A 390 -38.99 3.99 -24.83
C LYS A 390 -39.58 4.61 -26.12
#